data_54844227fa2664193972df58e7970a96
#
_entry.id   54844227fa2664193972df58e7970a96
#
_cell.length_a   1.000
_cell.length_b   1.000
_cell.length_c   1.000
_cell.angle_alpha   90.00
_cell.angle_beta   90.00
_cell.angle_gamma   90.00
#
_symmetry.space_group_name_H-M   'P 1'
#
loop_
_entity.id
_entity.type
_entity.pdbx_description
1 polymer ?
#
loop_
_entity_poly.entity_id
_entity_poly.type
_entity_poly.pdbx_seq_one_letter_code
_entity_poly.pdbx_strand_id
1 'polypeptide(L)'
;CSKAKKKSFLSRKNQTKNNSSIIGKNACLSTYSEVFMVVSVLGCGRWGSFISWYLAGSGHSVTEWGRAEGKAFNELKENGRNEYVELDERINLTSDLEYAVKNAEAIVISIKSQSLREFAREIATYGAKDKKIILCMKGLEENTGKRLTEIMIEEGYDKDKTAVWVGPGHIQEFTRGKPNCMVIDGYNAELVRELADEFKSKLIRFYYGEDIIGSEVGAAAKNVMGIAAGILDGGGLCTLKGPLMARGAREVSRLIKAMGGNELSAYGLCHLGDYETTLFSEYSNNRRYGEDLYLKKPFAKLA
;
A
#
# COMPACT_ATOMS: atom_id res chain seq x y z
N CYS A 1 -55.59 2.06 -1.60
CA CYS A 1 -56.32 1.34 -2.64
C CYS A 1 -55.31 0.60 -3.51
N SER A 2 -55.27 -0.62 -3.68
CA SER A 2 -56.00 -1.85 -3.82
C SER A 2 -54.97 -2.89 -4.32
N LYS A 3 -54.77 -3.88 -3.61
CA LYS A 3 -54.84 -5.34 -3.70
C LYS A 3 -54.78 -5.98 -5.08
N ALA A 4 -53.85 -6.97 -5.13
CA ALA A 4 -53.94 -8.32 -5.72
C ALA A 4 -53.58 -8.54 -7.18
N LYS A 5 -52.58 -9.41 -7.40
CA LYS A 5 -52.81 -10.76 -7.93
C LYS A 5 -51.56 -11.64 -7.86
N LYS A 6 -51.62 -12.65 -6.98
CA LYS A 6 -50.87 -13.91 -7.08
C LYS A 6 -51.37 -14.68 -8.31
N LYS A 7 -50.47 -15.27 -9.08
CA LYS A 7 -50.75 -16.52 -9.79
C LYS A 7 -49.48 -17.37 -9.85
N SER A 8 -49.61 -18.55 -9.24
CA SER A 8 -48.82 -19.76 -9.25
C SER A 8 -48.63 -20.34 -10.65
N PHE A 9 -47.47 -20.92 -10.89
CA PHE A 9 -47.35 -22.04 -11.84
C PHE A 9 -46.44 -23.11 -11.23
N LEU A 10 -47.10 -24.19 -10.84
CA LEU A 10 -46.55 -25.46 -10.40
C LEU A 10 -46.32 -26.38 -11.60
N SER A 11 -45.24 -27.15 -11.50
CA SER A 11 -45.04 -28.51 -11.99
C SER A 11 -44.99 -28.81 -13.48
N ARG A 12 -43.88 -29.35 -13.90
CA ARG A 12 -43.82 -30.60 -14.67
C ARG A 12 -42.56 -31.39 -14.29
N LYS A 13 -42.76 -32.48 -13.58
CA LYS A 13 -41.90 -33.71 -13.55
C LYS A 13 -42.16 -34.50 -14.79
N ASN A 14 -41.11 -35.07 -15.40
CA ASN A 14 -40.92 -36.51 -15.71
C ASN A 14 -39.75 -36.67 -16.65
N GLN A 15 -38.72 -37.38 -16.21
CA GLN A 15 -38.31 -38.74 -16.65
C GLN A 15 -37.89 -38.87 -18.10
N THR A 16 -36.61 -39.21 -18.34
CA THR A 16 -36.19 -40.52 -18.88
C THR A 16 -34.68 -40.66 -18.98
N LYS A 17 -34.18 -41.71 -18.33
CA LYS A 17 -33.25 -42.77 -18.76
C LYS A 17 -31.83 -42.44 -19.25
N ASN A 18 -30.95 -43.04 -18.46
CA ASN A 18 -29.65 -43.67 -18.74
C ASN A 18 -29.28 -43.84 -20.23
N ASN A 19 -28.10 -43.34 -20.56
CA ASN A 19 -27.17 -44.06 -21.41
C ASN A 19 -25.72 -43.79 -20.98
N SER A 20 -25.11 -44.85 -20.45
CA SER A 20 -23.68 -44.98 -20.25
C SER A 20 -22.98 -45.06 -21.60
N SER A 21 -22.03 -44.19 -21.85
CA SER A 21 -20.93 -44.51 -22.76
C SER A 21 -19.66 -43.76 -22.28
N ILE A 22 -18.68 -44.57 -22.03
CA ILE A 22 -17.28 -44.32 -21.75
C ILE A 22 -16.69 -43.41 -22.84
N ILE A 23 -16.25 -42.23 -22.53
CA ILE A 23 -15.26 -41.52 -23.32
C ILE A 23 -14.24 -40.87 -22.40
N GLY A 24 -13.04 -41.30 -22.59
CA GLY A 24 -11.71 -40.78 -22.36
C GLY A 24 -11.49 -39.74 -21.29
N LYS A 25 -10.87 -40.16 -20.19
CA LYS A 25 -10.05 -39.32 -19.31
C LYS A 25 -8.87 -38.79 -20.14
N ASN A 26 -8.94 -37.56 -20.55
CA ASN A 26 -7.79 -36.71 -20.81
C ASN A 26 -8.24 -35.27 -20.52
N ALA A 27 -8.54 -34.99 -19.27
CA ALA A 27 -8.47 -33.63 -18.77
C ALA A 27 -6.98 -33.32 -18.67
N CYS A 28 -6.47 -32.62 -19.65
CA CYS A 28 -5.22 -31.89 -19.53
C CYS A 28 -5.39 -30.92 -18.37
N LEU A 29 -4.96 -31.33 -17.19
CA LEU A 29 -4.65 -30.45 -16.09
C LEU A 29 -3.44 -29.62 -16.58
N SER A 30 -3.71 -28.50 -17.25
CA SER A 30 -2.75 -27.43 -17.30
C SER A 30 -2.62 -26.96 -15.84
N THR A 31 -1.66 -27.55 -15.14
CA THR A 31 -1.08 -26.94 -13.97
C THR A 31 -0.41 -25.67 -14.46
N TYR A 32 -1.17 -24.57 -14.52
CA TYR A 32 -0.56 -23.27 -14.34
C TYR A 32 0.02 -23.31 -12.92
N SER A 33 1.31 -23.59 -12.82
CA SER A 33 2.06 -23.19 -11.65
C SER A 33 1.92 -21.67 -11.66
N GLU A 34 1.06 -21.15 -10.79
CA GLU A 34 1.06 -19.73 -10.48
C GLU A 34 2.48 -19.43 -10.01
N VAL A 35 3.24 -18.74 -10.85
CA VAL A 35 4.62 -18.35 -10.54
C VAL A 35 4.49 -17.19 -9.57
N PHE A 36 4.50 -17.50 -8.28
CA PHE A 36 4.49 -16.49 -7.24
C PHE A 36 5.82 -15.75 -7.24
N MET A 37 5.76 -14.43 -7.25
CA MET A 37 6.96 -13.57 -7.21
C MET A 37 7.72 -13.74 -5.88
N VAL A 38 9.05 -13.72 -5.93
CA VAL A 38 9.91 -13.68 -4.75
C VAL A 38 10.11 -12.22 -4.35
N VAL A 39 9.52 -11.82 -3.22
CA VAL A 39 9.50 -10.43 -2.77
C VAL A 39 10.27 -10.26 -1.47
N SER A 40 11.16 -9.28 -1.42
CA SER A 40 11.76 -8.84 -0.15
C SER A 40 11.15 -7.52 0.29
N VAL A 41 10.67 -7.47 1.54
CA VAL A 41 10.17 -6.26 2.18
C VAL A 41 11.26 -5.73 3.10
N LEU A 42 11.85 -4.60 2.74
CA LEU A 42 12.93 -3.98 3.48
C LEU A 42 12.39 -2.93 4.45
N GLY A 43 12.32 -3.31 5.72
CA GLY A 43 11.77 -2.53 6.81
C GLY A 43 10.60 -3.22 7.50
N CYS A 44 10.80 -3.71 8.71
CA CYS A 44 9.85 -4.45 9.54
C CYS A 44 9.04 -3.54 10.49
N GLY A 45 8.80 -2.28 10.09
CA GLY A 45 7.89 -1.39 10.80
C GLY A 45 6.42 -1.74 10.53
N ARG A 46 5.53 -0.95 11.12
CA ARG A 46 4.07 -1.15 11.03
C ARG A 46 3.58 -1.49 9.61
N TRP A 47 4.01 -0.71 8.60
CA TRP A 47 3.56 -0.88 7.22
C TRP A 47 4.29 -2.01 6.50
N GLY A 48 5.59 -2.20 6.76
CA GLY A 48 6.37 -3.29 6.16
C GLY A 48 5.87 -4.66 6.59
N SER A 49 5.66 -4.88 7.90
CA SER A 49 5.12 -6.15 8.39
C SER A 49 3.71 -6.43 7.85
N PHE A 50 2.88 -5.38 7.67
CA PHE A 50 1.58 -5.55 7.01
C PHE A 50 1.74 -6.00 5.55
N ILE A 51 2.66 -5.40 4.79
CA ILE A 51 2.90 -5.79 3.39
C ILE A 51 3.42 -7.22 3.32
N SER A 52 4.36 -7.60 4.20
CA SER A 52 4.86 -8.98 4.30
C SER A 52 3.74 -9.98 4.56
N TRP A 53 2.90 -9.70 5.56
CA TRP A 53 1.73 -10.50 5.89
C TRP A 53 0.75 -10.59 4.72
N TYR A 54 0.47 -9.48 4.05
CA TYR A 54 -0.45 -9.41 2.92
C TYR A 54 0.04 -10.22 1.73
N LEU A 55 1.30 -10.06 1.34
CA LEU A 55 1.90 -10.74 0.19
C LEU A 55 2.05 -12.24 0.44
N ALA A 56 2.48 -12.65 1.64
CA ALA A 56 2.54 -14.07 2.02
C ALA A 56 1.14 -14.71 2.01
N GLY A 57 0.13 -14.00 2.53
CA GLY A 57 -1.27 -14.42 2.48
C GLY A 57 -1.84 -14.50 1.07
N SER A 58 -1.27 -13.76 0.12
CA SER A 58 -1.61 -13.82 -1.32
C SER A 58 -0.81 -14.86 -2.09
N GLY A 59 0.11 -15.59 -1.43
CA GLY A 59 0.83 -16.74 -2.00
C GLY A 59 2.25 -16.41 -2.50
N HIS A 60 2.74 -15.20 -2.32
CA HIS A 60 4.11 -14.83 -2.68
C HIS A 60 5.13 -15.41 -1.69
N SER A 61 6.35 -15.67 -2.17
CA SER A 61 7.50 -15.99 -1.32
C SER A 61 8.06 -14.70 -0.74
N VAL A 62 8.00 -14.54 0.58
CA VAL A 62 8.32 -13.26 1.23
C VAL A 62 9.51 -13.39 2.17
N THR A 63 10.48 -12.50 2.00
CA THR A 63 11.53 -12.22 2.98
C THR A 63 11.28 -10.85 3.59
N GLU A 64 11.15 -10.76 4.91
CA GLU A 64 11.05 -9.50 5.65
C GLU A 64 12.37 -9.20 6.33
N TRP A 65 12.94 -8.03 6.01
CA TRP A 65 14.19 -7.59 6.59
C TRP A 65 13.99 -6.47 7.60
N GLY A 66 14.71 -6.56 8.71
CA GLY A 66 14.85 -5.51 9.71
C GLY A 66 16.26 -5.42 10.28
N ARG A 67 16.63 -4.24 10.81
CA ARG A 67 17.92 -4.06 11.49
C ARG A 67 17.99 -4.92 12.74
N ALA A 68 19.10 -5.62 12.97
CA ALA A 68 19.30 -6.54 14.10
C ALA A 68 19.05 -5.86 15.46
N GLU A 69 19.43 -4.57 15.62
CA GLU A 69 19.23 -3.80 16.84
C GLU A 69 17.88 -3.11 16.89
N GLY A 70 17.06 -3.28 15.83
CA GLY A 70 15.77 -2.61 15.70
C GLY A 70 14.72 -3.19 16.65
N LYS A 71 14.06 -2.33 17.44
CA LYS A 71 13.00 -2.76 18.36
C LYS A 71 11.91 -3.57 17.63
N ALA A 72 11.46 -3.11 16.46
CA ALA A 72 10.42 -3.78 15.69
C ALA A 72 10.86 -5.18 15.20
N PHE A 73 12.13 -5.32 14.78
CA PHE A 73 12.69 -6.61 14.38
C PHE A 73 12.76 -7.60 15.54
N ASN A 74 13.24 -7.14 16.69
CA ASN A 74 13.35 -7.98 17.88
C ASN A 74 11.97 -8.41 18.39
N GLU A 75 10.98 -7.52 18.36
CA GLU A 75 9.59 -7.85 18.71
C GLU A 75 9.02 -8.95 17.81
N LEU A 76 9.21 -8.83 16.49
CA LEU A 76 8.76 -9.86 15.53
C LEU A 76 9.52 -11.18 15.71
N LYS A 77 10.83 -11.12 15.96
CA LYS A 77 11.68 -12.30 16.16
C LYS A 77 11.33 -13.08 17.44
N GLU A 78 11.01 -12.37 18.51
CA GLU A 78 10.70 -12.96 19.80
C GLU A 78 9.26 -13.48 19.89
N ASN A 79 8.32 -12.75 19.29
CA ASN A 79 6.89 -12.99 19.49
C ASN A 79 6.16 -13.53 18.25
N GLY A 80 6.80 -13.56 17.08
CA GLY A 80 6.16 -13.90 15.80
C GLY A 80 5.11 -12.87 15.35
N ARG A 81 4.96 -11.76 16.08
CA ARG A 81 3.92 -10.75 15.85
C ARG A 81 4.35 -9.39 16.35
N ASN A 82 3.68 -8.36 15.83
CA ASN A 82 3.68 -7.01 16.41
C ASN A 82 2.24 -6.59 16.80
N GLU A 83 2.03 -5.34 17.17
CA GLU A 83 0.71 -4.80 17.53
C GLU A 83 -0.36 -5.00 16.42
N TYR A 84 0.04 -5.15 15.16
CA TYR A 84 -0.85 -5.07 13.99
C TYR A 84 -1.08 -6.40 13.31
N VAL A 85 -0.05 -7.21 13.20
CA VAL A 85 -0.06 -8.46 12.43
C VAL A 85 0.66 -9.57 13.17
N GLU A 86 0.18 -10.80 12.98
CA GLU A 86 0.88 -12.03 13.28
C GLU A 86 1.54 -12.51 11.99
N LEU A 87 2.86 -12.73 12.02
CA LEU A 87 3.58 -13.15 10.83
C LEU A 87 3.24 -14.60 10.48
N ASP A 88 2.99 -14.82 9.20
CA ASP A 88 2.85 -16.17 8.65
C ASP A 88 4.20 -16.91 8.74
N GLU A 89 4.20 -18.17 9.13
CA GLU A 89 5.40 -19.02 9.26
C GLU A 89 6.20 -19.12 7.94
N ARG A 90 5.56 -18.83 6.80
CA ARG A 90 6.19 -18.81 5.48
C ARG A 90 7.05 -17.57 5.23
N ILE A 91 6.93 -16.53 6.07
CA ILE A 91 7.73 -15.31 5.94
C ILE A 91 9.11 -15.57 6.52
N ASN A 92 10.14 -15.40 5.68
CA ASN A 92 11.52 -15.47 6.12
C ASN A 92 11.94 -14.15 6.78
N LEU A 93 11.90 -14.06 8.11
CA LEU A 93 12.35 -12.89 8.86
C LEU A 93 13.88 -12.91 9.02
N THR A 94 14.58 -11.89 8.53
CA THR A 94 16.03 -11.82 8.55
C THR A 94 16.57 -10.43 8.89
N SER A 95 17.77 -10.38 9.49
CA SER A 95 18.58 -9.17 9.60
C SER A 95 19.71 -9.08 8.58
N ASP A 96 19.87 -10.10 7.75
CA ASP A 96 20.85 -10.14 6.67
C ASP A 96 20.30 -9.38 5.44
N LEU A 97 20.80 -8.15 5.26
CA LEU A 97 20.38 -7.28 4.16
C LEU A 97 20.86 -7.80 2.80
N GLU A 98 22.07 -8.31 2.74
CA GLU A 98 22.62 -8.88 1.52
C GLU A 98 21.78 -10.06 1.03
N TYR A 99 21.44 -10.98 1.93
CA TYR A 99 20.57 -12.11 1.64
C TYR A 99 19.21 -11.64 1.11
N ALA A 100 18.58 -10.68 1.80
CA ALA A 100 17.28 -10.17 1.42
C ALA A 100 17.29 -9.53 0.02
N VAL A 101 18.31 -8.77 -0.32
CA VAL A 101 18.43 -8.11 -1.63
C VAL A 101 18.73 -9.11 -2.74
N LYS A 102 19.72 -10.01 -2.54
CA LYS A 102 20.17 -10.93 -3.60
C LYS A 102 19.10 -11.91 -4.04
N ASN A 103 18.29 -12.40 -3.11
CA ASN A 103 17.29 -13.42 -3.38
C ASN A 103 15.94 -12.89 -3.87
N ALA A 104 15.76 -11.57 -3.97
CA ALA A 104 14.52 -10.96 -4.42
C ALA A 104 14.43 -10.82 -5.94
N GLU A 105 13.24 -10.97 -6.50
CA GLU A 105 12.85 -10.50 -7.83
C GLU A 105 12.34 -9.06 -7.75
N ALA A 106 11.58 -8.77 -6.68
CA ALA A 106 11.07 -7.45 -6.37
C ALA A 106 11.37 -7.06 -4.92
N ILE A 107 11.69 -5.79 -4.70
CA ILE A 107 12.03 -5.23 -3.40
C ILE A 107 11.02 -4.15 -3.04
N VAL A 108 10.26 -4.36 -1.97
CA VAL A 108 9.39 -3.35 -1.39
C VAL A 108 10.16 -2.63 -0.28
N ILE A 109 10.32 -1.32 -0.40
CA ILE A 109 11.03 -0.51 0.60
C ILE A 109 10.01 0.18 1.51
N SER A 110 10.12 -0.10 2.83
CA SER A 110 9.21 0.39 3.88
C SER A 110 9.98 0.94 5.08
N ILE A 111 10.79 1.96 4.85
CA ILE A 111 11.62 2.63 5.86
C ILE A 111 11.18 4.09 6.07
N LYS A 112 11.86 4.84 6.91
CA LYS A 112 11.66 6.29 7.01
C LYS A 112 12.09 6.96 5.70
N SER A 113 11.24 7.80 5.11
CA SER A 113 11.51 8.47 3.82
C SER A 113 12.82 9.25 3.80
N GLN A 114 13.18 9.89 4.92
CA GLN A 114 14.43 10.66 5.03
C GLN A 114 15.70 9.81 5.05
N SER A 115 15.59 8.51 5.25
CA SER A 115 16.71 7.58 5.18
C SER A 115 16.87 6.92 3.80
N LEU A 116 15.99 7.24 2.83
CA LEU A 116 15.95 6.52 1.56
C LEU A 116 17.25 6.66 0.77
N ARG A 117 17.83 7.84 0.68
CA ARG A 117 19.02 8.10 -0.13
C ARG A 117 20.22 7.25 0.33
N GLU A 118 20.50 7.28 1.62
CA GLU A 118 21.59 6.48 2.19
C GLU A 118 21.33 4.98 2.03
N PHE A 119 20.09 4.57 2.29
CA PHE A 119 19.69 3.18 2.17
C PHE A 119 19.73 2.68 0.71
N ALA A 120 19.36 3.51 -0.26
CA ALA A 120 19.47 3.21 -1.69
C ALA A 120 20.93 2.93 -2.08
N ARG A 121 21.89 3.72 -1.57
CA ARG A 121 23.33 3.48 -1.77
C ARG A 121 23.77 2.16 -1.15
N GLU A 122 23.33 1.88 0.06
CA GLU A 122 23.65 0.64 0.78
C GLU A 122 23.16 -0.59 0.01
N ILE A 123 21.89 -0.67 -0.36
CA ILE A 123 21.35 -1.85 -1.06
C ILE A 123 21.87 -1.99 -2.50
N ALA A 124 22.33 -0.90 -3.12
CA ALA A 124 22.96 -0.96 -4.44
C ALA A 124 24.22 -1.82 -4.43
N THR A 125 24.96 -1.87 -3.32
CA THR A 125 26.18 -2.71 -3.17
C THR A 125 25.87 -4.20 -3.23
N TYR A 126 24.63 -4.59 -2.98
CA TYR A 126 24.15 -5.98 -3.01
C TYR A 126 23.39 -6.33 -4.30
N GLY A 127 23.37 -5.42 -5.30
CA GLY A 127 22.74 -5.66 -6.61
C GLY A 127 21.28 -5.27 -6.71
N ALA A 128 20.77 -4.41 -5.82
CA ALA A 128 19.38 -3.94 -5.85
C ALA A 128 18.99 -3.19 -7.12
N LYS A 129 19.97 -2.60 -7.85
CA LYS A 129 19.71 -1.84 -9.09
C LYS A 129 19.14 -2.68 -10.23
N ASP A 130 19.35 -3.99 -10.18
CA ASP A 130 18.83 -4.92 -11.20
C ASP A 130 17.41 -5.41 -10.88
N LYS A 131 16.89 -5.10 -9.70
CA LYS A 131 15.62 -5.57 -9.19
C LYS A 131 14.48 -4.59 -9.47
N LYS A 132 13.22 -5.08 -9.41
CA LYS A 132 12.04 -4.22 -9.37
C LYS A 132 11.96 -3.57 -7.99
N ILE A 133 11.86 -2.25 -7.95
CA ILE A 133 11.80 -1.48 -6.69
C ILE A 133 10.40 -0.91 -6.51
N ILE A 134 9.82 -1.15 -5.35
CA ILE A 134 8.50 -0.63 -4.99
C ILE A 134 8.62 0.20 -3.71
N LEU A 135 8.33 1.50 -3.80
CA LEU A 135 8.37 2.42 -2.66
C LEU A 135 6.97 2.55 -2.05
N CYS A 136 6.81 2.21 -0.78
CA CYS A 136 5.53 2.34 -0.09
C CYS A 136 5.50 3.47 0.97
N MET A 137 6.60 4.22 1.09
CA MET A 137 6.68 5.38 1.96
C MET A 137 6.00 6.59 1.32
N LYS A 138 5.63 7.55 2.16
CA LYS A 138 5.02 8.82 1.76
C LYS A 138 5.88 9.96 2.27
N GLY A 139 6.23 10.89 1.40
CA GLY A 139 7.04 12.05 1.77
C GLY A 139 7.88 12.58 0.63
N LEU A 140 8.51 13.73 0.89
CA LEU A 140 9.53 14.35 0.05
C LEU A 140 10.82 14.42 0.86
N GLU A 141 11.97 14.41 0.19
CA GLU A 141 13.26 14.54 0.86
C GLU A 141 13.40 15.95 1.48
N GLU A 142 13.81 15.99 2.73
CA GLU A 142 14.09 17.24 3.42
C GLU A 142 15.20 18.01 2.71
N ASN A 143 15.13 19.32 2.72
CA ASN A 143 16.05 20.28 2.09
C ASN A 143 16.08 20.31 0.56
N THR A 144 15.70 19.25 -0.15
CA THR A 144 15.69 19.21 -1.61
C THR A 144 14.29 19.27 -2.20
N GLY A 145 13.28 18.81 -1.44
CA GLY A 145 11.90 18.66 -1.91
C GLY A 145 11.71 17.54 -2.94
N LYS A 146 12.72 16.70 -3.17
CA LYS A 146 12.65 15.62 -4.16
C LYS A 146 11.67 14.53 -3.76
N ARG A 147 11.00 13.99 -4.77
CA ARG A 147 10.16 12.80 -4.63
C ARG A 147 11.04 11.57 -4.41
N LEU A 148 10.48 10.54 -3.81
CA LEU A 148 11.23 9.33 -3.47
C LEU A 148 11.74 8.59 -4.71
N THR A 149 10.96 8.57 -5.79
CA THR A 149 11.42 8.00 -7.07
C THR A 149 12.56 8.81 -7.71
N GLU A 150 12.57 10.14 -7.58
CA GLU A 150 13.70 10.98 -8.05
C GLU A 150 14.97 10.64 -7.29
N ILE A 151 14.89 10.38 -5.98
CA ILE A 151 16.04 9.95 -5.18
C ILE A 151 16.61 8.63 -5.73
N MET A 152 15.74 7.65 -6.00
CA MET A 152 16.17 6.35 -6.54
C MET A 152 16.89 6.52 -7.90
N ILE A 153 16.31 7.33 -8.80
CA ILE A 153 16.88 7.59 -10.13
C ILE A 153 18.25 8.28 -10.00
N GLU A 154 18.39 9.28 -9.11
CA GLU A 154 19.67 9.96 -8.86
C GLU A 154 20.74 9.02 -8.31
N GLU A 155 20.36 8.03 -7.49
CA GLU A 155 21.27 6.99 -6.97
C GLU A 155 21.52 5.88 -8.01
N GLY A 156 21.04 6.06 -9.27
CA GLY A 156 21.32 5.21 -10.42
C GLY A 156 20.46 3.97 -10.54
N TYR A 157 19.26 3.98 -9.97
CA TYR A 157 18.24 2.96 -10.21
C TYR A 157 17.51 3.22 -11.52
N ASP A 158 17.08 2.16 -12.16
CA ASP A 158 16.32 2.25 -13.40
C ASP A 158 14.90 2.75 -13.10
N LYS A 159 14.54 3.88 -13.75
CA LYS A 159 13.19 4.44 -13.62
C LYS A 159 12.10 3.46 -14.09
N ASP A 160 12.43 2.66 -15.11
CA ASP A 160 11.48 1.70 -15.70
C ASP A 160 11.28 0.45 -14.84
N LYS A 161 12.12 0.27 -13.79
CA LYS A 161 12.00 -0.76 -12.75
C LYS A 161 11.54 -0.21 -11.40
N THR A 162 11.25 1.08 -11.32
CA THR A 162 10.86 1.74 -10.06
C THR A 162 9.39 2.12 -10.07
N ALA A 163 8.66 1.69 -9.04
CA ALA A 163 7.25 1.94 -8.84
C ALA A 163 6.96 2.42 -7.41
N VAL A 164 5.77 2.95 -7.18
CA VAL A 164 5.25 3.27 -5.85
C VAL A 164 3.98 2.47 -5.57
N TRP A 165 3.78 2.11 -4.31
CA TRP A 165 2.56 1.52 -3.77
C TRP A 165 1.96 2.50 -2.76
N VAL A 166 0.92 3.21 -3.15
CA VAL A 166 0.29 4.29 -2.38
C VAL A 166 -1.23 4.18 -2.41
N GLY A 167 -1.90 4.99 -1.62
CA GLY A 167 -3.37 5.05 -1.57
C GLY A 167 -3.93 4.92 -0.16
N PRO A 168 -5.27 4.85 -0.02
CA PRO A 168 -5.96 4.79 1.25
C PRO A 168 -5.83 3.43 1.94
N GLY A 169 -5.89 3.44 3.27
CA GLY A 169 -6.01 2.23 4.06
C GLY A 169 -5.38 2.33 5.45
N HIS A 170 -5.99 1.59 6.35
CA HIS A 170 -5.47 1.38 7.70
C HIS A 170 -5.23 -0.11 7.93
N ILE A 171 -4.08 -0.44 8.49
CA ILE A 171 -3.70 -1.83 8.77
C ILE A 171 -4.77 -2.52 9.61
N GLN A 172 -5.31 -1.84 10.61
CA GLN A 172 -6.35 -2.36 11.50
C GLN A 172 -7.64 -2.75 10.77
N GLU A 173 -7.94 -2.15 9.63
CA GLU A 173 -9.09 -2.51 8.80
C GLU A 173 -8.77 -3.69 7.89
N PHE A 174 -7.61 -3.67 7.27
CA PHE A 174 -7.14 -4.78 6.43
C PHE A 174 -7.02 -6.09 7.21
N THR A 175 -6.46 -6.06 8.42
CA THR A 175 -6.33 -7.26 9.26
C THR A 175 -7.66 -7.80 9.77
N ARG A 176 -8.71 -6.97 9.75
CA ARG A 176 -10.11 -7.40 10.00
C ARG A 176 -10.84 -7.86 8.73
N GLY A 177 -10.14 -8.00 7.62
CA GLY A 177 -10.70 -8.44 6.34
C GLY A 177 -11.54 -7.40 5.61
N LYS A 178 -11.45 -6.11 5.97
CA LYS A 178 -12.18 -5.05 5.24
C LYS A 178 -11.44 -4.71 3.96
N PRO A 179 -12.07 -4.89 2.78
CA PRO A 179 -11.43 -4.62 1.51
C PRO A 179 -11.28 -3.12 1.26
N ASN A 180 -10.22 -2.76 0.53
CA ASN A 180 -10.01 -1.41 0.07
C ASN A 180 -9.31 -1.41 -1.30
N CYS A 181 -9.00 -0.25 -1.83
CA CYS A 181 -8.27 -0.09 -3.08
C CYS A 181 -7.03 0.79 -2.88
N MET A 182 -5.98 0.47 -3.63
CA MET A 182 -4.71 1.19 -3.63
C MET A 182 -4.23 1.42 -5.06
N VAL A 183 -3.11 2.07 -5.23
CA VAL A 183 -2.52 2.38 -6.55
C VAL A 183 -1.10 1.85 -6.58
N ILE A 184 -0.75 1.19 -7.67
CA ILE A 184 0.61 1.01 -8.12
C ILE A 184 0.84 2.02 -9.25
N ASP A 185 1.87 2.83 -9.16
CA ASP A 185 2.23 3.83 -10.17
C ASP A 185 3.73 3.79 -10.47
N GLY A 186 4.12 4.21 -11.66
CA GLY A 186 5.51 4.15 -12.09
C GLY A 186 5.68 4.78 -13.47
N TYR A 187 6.94 4.90 -13.92
CA TYR A 187 7.24 5.43 -15.25
C TYR A 187 6.97 4.42 -16.37
N ASN A 188 6.99 3.12 -16.07
CA ASN A 188 6.76 2.04 -17.01
C ASN A 188 5.39 1.41 -16.79
N ALA A 189 4.47 1.58 -17.74
CA ALA A 189 3.11 1.07 -17.67
C ALA A 189 3.03 -0.47 -17.63
N GLU A 190 4.01 -1.18 -18.20
CA GLU A 190 4.06 -2.66 -18.16
C GLU A 190 4.40 -3.13 -16.75
N LEU A 191 5.42 -2.51 -16.12
CA LEU A 191 5.75 -2.78 -14.72
C LEU A 191 4.57 -2.50 -13.78
N VAL A 192 3.88 -1.37 -13.99
CA VAL A 192 2.70 -0.99 -13.19
C VAL A 192 1.61 -2.06 -13.28
N ARG A 193 1.30 -2.53 -14.50
CA ARG A 193 0.30 -3.58 -14.71
C ARG A 193 0.74 -4.91 -14.08
N GLU A 194 1.98 -5.32 -14.33
CA GLU A 194 2.53 -6.55 -13.76
C GLU A 194 2.39 -6.54 -12.24
N LEU A 195 2.92 -5.53 -11.54
CA LEU A 195 2.87 -5.45 -10.09
C LEU A 195 1.44 -5.35 -9.53
N ALA A 196 0.58 -4.57 -10.18
CA ALA A 196 -0.80 -4.43 -9.74
C ALA A 196 -1.60 -5.72 -9.93
N ASP A 197 -1.34 -6.48 -10.99
CA ASP A 197 -2.00 -7.75 -11.26
C ASP A 197 -1.46 -8.88 -10.37
N GLU A 198 -0.16 -8.90 -10.09
CA GLU A 198 0.46 -9.86 -9.18
C GLU A 198 0.02 -9.66 -7.72
N PHE A 199 -0.06 -8.40 -7.27
CA PHE A 199 -0.33 -8.08 -5.87
C PHE A 199 -1.83 -7.97 -5.54
N LYS A 200 -2.73 -7.96 -6.53
CA LYS A 200 -4.17 -7.86 -6.25
C LYS A 200 -4.71 -9.08 -5.51
N SER A 201 -5.68 -8.84 -4.65
CA SER A 201 -6.40 -9.88 -3.94
C SER A 201 -7.86 -9.48 -3.69
N LYS A 202 -8.60 -10.32 -2.97
CA LYS A 202 -9.94 -9.95 -2.48
C LYS A 202 -9.90 -8.83 -1.44
N LEU A 203 -8.74 -8.62 -0.78
CA LEU A 203 -8.55 -7.63 0.26
C LEU A 203 -8.12 -6.27 -0.32
N ILE A 204 -7.21 -6.26 -1.30
CA ILE A 204 -6.74 -5.04 -1.94
C ILE A 204 -6.91 -5.14 -3.46
N ARG A 205 -7.70 -4.22 -4.01
CA ARG A 205 -7.75 -3.96 -5.44
C ARG A 205 -6.75 -2.88 -5.78
N PHE A 206 -5.83 -3.18 -6.71
CA PHE A 206 -4.93 -2.17 -7.23
C PHE A 206 -5.47 -1.51 -8.49
N TYR A 207 -5.29 -0.19 -8.57
CA TYR A 207 -5.49 0.59 -9.78
C TYR A 207 -4.13 0.89 -10.41
N TYR A 208 -4.08 0.91 -11.71
CA TYR A 208 -2.90 1.31 -12.47
C TYR A 208 -2.78 2.83 -12.41
N GLY A 209 -1.65 3.33 -11.89
CA GLY A 209 -1.34 4.75 -11.90
C GLY A 209 -0.89 5.20 -13.30
N GLU A 210 -1.14 6.46 -13.60
CA GLU A 210 -0.78 7.09 -14.88
C GLU A 210 -0.04 8.42 -14.67
N ASP A 211 0.22 8.79 -13.41
CA ASP A 211 0.91 10.02 -13.04
C ASP A 211 1.68 9.82 -11.74
N ILE A 212 2.90 9.32 -11.88
CA ILE A 212 3.79 9.06 -10.74
C ILE A 212 4.07 10.32 -9.90
N ILE A 213 4.12 11.51 -10.55
CA ILE A 213 4.35 12.77 -9.85
C ILE A 213 3.14 13.07 -8.95
N GLY A 214 1.95 13.01 -9.52
CA GLY A 214 0.71 13.25 -8.78
C GLY A 214 0.48 12.24 -7.67
N SER A 215 0.80 10.97 -7.89
CA SER A 215 0.69 9.90 -6.91
C SER A 215 1.60 10.13 -5.70
N GLU A 216 2.88 10.47 -5.91
CA GLU A 216 3.83 10.72 -4.82
C GLU A 216 3.53 12.03 -4.07
N VAL A 217 3.31 13.12 -4.80
CA VAL A 217 3.02 14.44 -4.21
C VAL A 217 1.71 14.42 -3.44
N GLY A 218 0.67 13.82 -4.02
CA GLY A 218 -0.62 13.66 -3.37
C GLY A 218 -0.54 12.85 -2.08
N ALA A 219 0.18 11.72 -2.11
CA ALA A 219 0.40 10.88 -0.95
C ALA A 219 1.23 11.57 0.15
N ALA A 220 2.19 12.41 -0.20
CA ALA A 220 2.99 13.19 0.76
C ALA A 220 2.15 14.32 1.39
N ALA A 221 1.45 15.10 0.58
CA ALA A 221 0.71 16.28 1.00
C ALA A 221 -0.48 15.97 1.93
N LYS A 222 -1.10 14.79 1.82
CA LYS A 222 -2.21 14.41 2.68
C LYS A 222 -1.86 14.42 4.18
N ASN A 223 -0.61 14.16 4.53
CA ASN A 223 -0.16 14.13 5.92
C ASN A 223 -0.29 15.50 6.59
N VAL A 224 0.01 16.57 5.85
CA VAL A 224 -0.16 17.96 6.31
C VAL A 224 -1.64 18.26 6.53
N MET A 225 -2.52 17.80 5.63
CA MET A 225 -3.96 17.96 5.78
C MET A 225 -4.52 17.19 6.99
N GLY A 226 -3.92 16.03 7.29
CA GLY A 226 -4.23 15.28 8.51
C GLY A 226 -3.94 16.07 9.78
N ILE A 227 -2.79 16.74 9.85
CA ILE A 227 -2.44 17.62 10.99
C ILE A 227 -3.45 18.78 11.12
N ALA A 228 -3.76 19.46 10.00
CA ALA A 228 -4.74 20.53 10.00
C ALA A 228 -6.13 20.07 10.47
N ALA A 229 -6.57 18.88 10.04
CA ALA A 229 -7.84 18.29 10.51
C ALA A 229 -7.82 18.01 12.02
N GLY A 230 -6.70 17.55 12.56
CA GLY A 230 -6.53 17.34 13.99
C GLY A 230 -6.62 18.65 14.81
N ILE A 231 -6.04 19.73 14.29
CA ILE A 231 -6.18 21.07 14.90
C ILE A 231 -7.66 21.47 14.95
N LEU A 232 -8.43 21.23 13.89
CA LEU A 232 -9.87 21.50 13.87
C LEU A 232 -10.63 20.64 14.89
N ASP A 233 -10.26 19.36 15.04
CA ASP A 233 -10.87 18.48 16.04
C ASP A 233 -10.59 18.97 17.46
N GLY A 234 -9.34 19.32 17.77
CA GLY A 234 -8.95 19.87 19.09
C GLY A 234 -9.72 21.15 19.43
N GLY A 235 -10.03 21.97 18.43
CA GLY A 235 -10.83 23.20 18.59
C GLY A 235 -12.34 22.99 18.58
N GLY A 236 -12.85 21.74 18.42
CA GLY A 236 -14.29 21.47 18.29
C GLY A 236 -14.89 21.93 16.96
N LEU A 237 -14.08 22.19 15.95
CA LEU A 237 -14.47 22.77 14.65
C LEU A 237 -14.64 21.71 13.55
N CYS A 238 -15.20 20.55 13.87
CA CYS A 238 -15.29 19.40 12.98
C CYS A 238 -15.96 19.69 11.62
N THR A 239 -16.93 20.61 11.60
CA THR A 239 -17.63 21.01 10.35
C THR A 239 -16.71 21.68 9.32
N LEU A 240 -15.60 22.26 9.77
CA LEU A 240 -14.60 22.89 8.88
C LEU A 240 -13.73 21.88 8.13
N LYS A 241 -13.79 20.60 8.45
CA LYS A 241 -13.10 19.56 7.69
C LYS A 241 -13.59 19.46 6.24
N GLY A 242 -14.87 19.70 5.97
CA GLY A 242 -15.40 19.77 4.61
C GLY A 242 -14.71 20.87 3.77
N PRO A 243 -14.75 22.14 4.20
CA PRO A 243 -13.97 23.21 3.59
C PRO A 243 -12.46 22.92 3.48
N LEU A 244 -11.84 22.31 4.51
CA LEU A 244 -10.44 21.90 4.49
C LEU A 244 -10.16 20.92 3.35
N MET A 245 -11.01 19.88 3.18
CA MET A 245 -10.88 18.91 2.08
C MET A 245 -10.95 19.59 0.71
N ALA A 246 -11.97 20.43 0.50
CA ALA A 246 -12.18 21.09 -0.79
C ALA A 246 -11.02 22.05 -1.15
N ARG A 247 -10.58 22.84 -0.16
CA ARG A 247 -9.48 23.79 -0.35
C ARG A 247 -8.14 23.09 -0.46
N GLY A 248 -7.89 22.10 0.39
CA GLY A 248 -6.67 21.31 0.40
C GLY A 248 -6.45 20.56 -0.90
N ALA A 249 -7.49 19.89 -1.42
CA ALA A 249 -7.40 19.23 -2.73
C ALA A 249 -7.03 20.21 -3.85
N ARG A 250 -7.58 21.43 -3.84
CA ARG A 250 -7.25 22.46 -4.82
C ARG A 250 -5.81 22.99 -4.67
N GLU A 251 -5.30 23.11 -3.45
CA GLU A 251 -3.92 23.54 -3.22
C GLU A 251 -2.93 22.50 -3.68
N VAL A 252 -3.20 21.22 -3.35
CA VAL A 252 -2.36 20.09 -3.78
C VAL A 252 -2.41 19.90 -5.30
N SER A 253 -3.57 20.10 -5.94
CA SER A 253 -3.69 20.11 -7.40
C SER A 253 -2.71 21.12 -8.05
N ARG A 254 -2.59 22.33 -7.50
CA ARG A 254 -1.64 23.33 -7.98
C ARG A 254 -0.18 22.91 -7.71
N LEU A 255 0.09 22.30 -6.56
CA LEU A 255 1.42 21.80 -6.23
C LEU A 255 1.84 20.69 -7.22
N ILE A 256 0.97 19.72 -7.48
CA ILE A 256 1.20 18.65 -8.46
C ILE A 256 1.51 19.23 -9.82
N LYS A 257 0.70 20.17 -10.28
CA LYS A 257 0.93 20.87 -11.55
C LYS A 257 2.27 21.62 -11.60
N ALA A 258 2.63 22.32 -10.53
CA ALA A 258 3.89 23.04 -10.43
C ALA A 258 5.11 22.10 -10.45
N MET A 259 4.94 20.87 -9.96
CA MET A 259 5.96 19.81 -10.00
C MET A 259 5.94 18.99 -11.31
N GLY A 260 5.11 19.37 -12.29
CA GLY A 260 5.06 18.74 -13.61
C GLY A 260 4.11 17.53 -13.72
N GLY A 261 3.28 17.27 -12.72
CA GLY A 261 2.26 16.21 -12.74
C GLY A 261 0.90 16.69 -13.26
N ASN A 262 -0.03 15.77 -13.35
CA ASN A 262 -1.41 16.04 -13.72
C ASN A 262 -2.18 16.59 -12.51
N GLU A 263 -2.69 17.81 -12.59
CA GLU A 263 -3.43 18.46 -11.52
C GLU A 263 -4.68 17.67 -11.07
N LEU A 264 -5.25 16.84 -11.94
CA LEU A 264 -6.41 15.99 -11.62
C LEU A 264 -6.06 14.83 -10.68
N SER A 265 -4.80 14.44 -10.57
CA SER A 265 -4.34 13.37 -9.66
C SER A 265 -4.62 13.70 -8.19
N ALA A 266 -4.75 14.99 -7.84
CA ALA A 266 -5.15 15.42 -6.51
C ALA A 266 -6.56 14.90 -6.11
N TYR A 267 -7.41 14.60 -7.06
CA TYR A 267 -8.77 14.09 -6.83
C TYR A 267 -8.84 12.55 -6.85
N GLY A 268 -7.72 11.90 -7.10
CA GLY A 268 -7.58 10.44 -7.13
C GLY A 268 -7.38 9.81 -5.75
N LEU A 269 -7.14 8.49 -5.78
CA LEU A 269 -6.96 7.66 -4.58
C LEU A 269 -5.75 8.06 -3.73
N CYS A 270 -4.67 8.54 -4.36
CA CYS A 270 -3.42 8.86 -3.67
C CYS A 270 -3.51 10.11 -2.80
N HIS A 271 -4.50 11.00 -3.04
CA HIS A 271 -4.68 12.21 -2.26
C HIS A 271 -6.10 12.32 -1.69
N LEU A 272 -7.11 12.73 -2.47
CA LEU A 272 -8.47 12.92 -1.97
C LEU A 272 -9.08 11.63 -1.43
N GLY A 273 -8.85 10.49 -2.10
CA GLY A 273 -9.31 9.17 -1.64
C GLY A 273 -8.68 8.73 -0.32
N ASP A 274 -7.46 9.21 -0.03
CA ASP A 274 -6.76 8.93 1.24
C ASP A 274 -7.09 9.98 2.33
N TYR A 275 -7.88 11.02 2.02
CA TYR A 275 -8.32 12.01 3.00
C TYR A 275 -9.24 11.43 4.05
N GLU A 276 -10.26 10.66 3.64
CA GLU A 276 -11.22 10.07 4.57
C GLU A 276 -10.51 9.25 5.63
N THR A 277 -9.59 8.40 5.21
CA THR A 277 -8.77 7.57 6.11
C THR A 277 -7.82 8.39 6.99
N THR A 278 -7.58 9.66 6.67
CA THR A 278 -6.65 10.53 7.39
C THR A 278 -7.36 11.57 8.26
N LEU A 279 -8.38 12.26 7.72
CA LEU A 279 -9.05 13.36 8.39
C LEU A 279 -10.12 12.90 9.37
N PHE A 280 -10.74 11.75 9.13
CA PHE A 280 -11.90 11.26 9.91
C PHE A 280 -11.58 10.03 10.74
N SER A 281 -10.49 9.31 10.47
CA SER A 281 -10.14 8.11 11.20
C SER A 281 -9.44 8.42 12.53
N GLU A 282 -9.82 7.70 13.56
CA GLU A 282 -9.11 7.69 14.86
C GLU A 282 -7.72 7.03 14.78
N TYR A 283 -7.43 6.26 13.73
CA TYR A 283 -6.14 5.59 13.52
C TYR A 283 -5.06 6.50 12.90
N SER A 284 -5.43 7.73 12.49
CA SER A 284 -4.48 8.67 11.88
C SER A 284 -3.57 9.32 12.92
N ASN A 285 -2.28 8.96 12.88
CA ASN A 285 -1.27 9.59 13.76
C ASN A 285 -1.13 11.08 13.48
N ASN A 286 -1.20 11.51 12.20
CA ASN A 286 -1.10 12.92 11.84
C ASN A 286 -2.29 13.74 12.40
N ARG A 287 -3.50 13.18 12.35
CA ARG A 287 -4.67 13.83 12.95
C ARG A 287 -4.54 13.96 14.46
N ARG A 288 -4.14 12.87 15.16
CA ARG A 288 -3.90 12.91 16.61
C ARG A 288 -2.83 13.92 16.99
N TYR A 289 -1.75 13.98 16.21
CA TYR A 289 -0.69 14.99 16.43
C TYR A 289 -1.26 16.42 16.34
N GLY A 290 -2.08 16.73 15.34
CA GLY A 290 -2.72 18.04 15.20
C GLY A 290 -3.66 18.37 16.36
N GLU A 291 -4.43 17.41 16.85
CA GLU A 291 -5.32 17.55 18.01
C GLU A 291 -4.51 17.83 19.27
N ASP A 292 -3.45 17.06 19.53
CA ASP A 292 -2.56 17.26 20.68
C ASP A 292 -1.82 18.61 20.62
N LEU A 293 -1.44 19.07 19.43
CA LEU A 293 -0.83 20.38 19.21
C LEU A 293 -1.79 21.50 19.64
N TYR A 294 -3.05 21.44 19.22
CA TYR A 294 -4.07 22.43 19.62
C TYR A 294 -4.30 22.42 21.13
N LEU A 295 -4.43 21.24 21.72
CA LEU A 295 -4.69 21.05 23.14
C LEU A 295 -3.45 21.31 24.03
N LYS A 296 -2.31 21.70 23.43
CA LYS A 296 -1.01 21.92 24.12
C LYS A 296 -0.59 20.73 25.00
N LYS A 297 -0.97 19.52 24.62
CA LYS A 297 -0.52 18.31 25.28
C LYS A 297 0.95 18.05 24.97
N PRO A 298 1.74 17.52 25.94
CA PRO A 298 3.10 17.09 25.63
C PRO A 298 3.02 16.01 24.55
N PHE A 299 3.87 16.13 23.53
CA PHE A 299 3.91 15.16 22.45
C PHE A 299 4.19 13.77 23.03
N ALA A 300 3.18 12.90 23.04
CA ALA A 300 3.44 11.49 23.18
C ALA A 300 4.37 11.11 22.02
N LYS A 301 5.50 10.46 22.32
CA LYS A 301 6.39 9.95 21.26
C LYS A 301 5.52 9.12 20.33
N LEU A 302 5.28 9.65 19.15
CA LEU A 302 4.67 8.88 18.06
C LEU A 302 5.72 7.83 17.70
N ALA A 303 5.53 6.64 18.24
CA ALA A 303 6.39 5.49 18.00
C ALA A 303 6.19 4.96 16.58
#